data_9daee803a2a1d1b69cd40c17e10b0dfc
#
_entry.id   9daee803a2a1d1b69cd40c17e10b0dfc
#
_cell.length_a   1.000
_cell.length_b   1.000
_cell.length_c   1.000
_cell.angle_alpha   90.00
_cell.angle_beta   90.00
_cell.angle_gamma   90.00
#
_symmetry.space_group_name_H-M   'P 1'
#
loop_
_entity.id
_entity.type
_entity.pdbx_description
1 polymer ?
#
loop_
_entity_poly.entity_id
_entity_poly.type
_entity_poly.pdbx_seq_one_letter_code
_entity_poly.pdbx_strand_id
1 'polypeptide(L)'
;MVEYKCEKCEKSFSSEEALNMHNKAKHPELYKEPKNKLPRKQKKKIRNWIIFIIIIGLLGWGIFSLINKEPESNPESNFEVPKGQIHWHPHLTIMINGEEQFIPANIGLGAVHQPIHTHDTDNIIHMENNRPARETVVLGYFFKVWGKKFNKTCIFDYCTDKGTLKMHIDGKENFEFENYFIYASVCAKCCN
;
A
#
# COMPACT_ATOMS: atom_id res chain seq x y z
N MET A 1 37.72 57.34 -6.60
CA MET A 1 38.33 56.27 -5.78
C MET A 1 37.66 56.30 -4.45
N VAL A 2 37.19 55.14 -3.94
CA VAL A 2 36.60 55.08 -2.62
C VAL A 2 37.72 55.08 -1.57
N GLU A 3 37.67 56.06 -0.69
CA GLU A 3 38.66 56.25 0.36
C GLU A 3 38.10 55.71 1.68
N TYR A 4 38.85 54.84 2.36
CA TYR A 4 38.48 54.21 3.64
C TYR A 4 39.18 54.91 4.78
N LYS A 5 38.46 55.56 5.70
CA LYS A 5 39.01 56.31 6.83
C LYS A 5 38.88 55.57 8.14
N CYS A 6 39.89 55.62 8.99
CA CYS A 6 39.81 55.15 10.35
C CYS A 6 39.06 56.18 11.25
N GLU A 7 37.98 55.76 11.88
CA GLU A 7 37.15 56.61 12.74
C GLU A 7 37.83 57.18 13.95
N LYS A 8 38.96 56.58 14.40
CA LYS A 8 39.71 57.02 15.60
C LYS A 8 40.90 57.88 15.32
N CYS A 9 41.58 57.75 14.19
CA CYS A 9 42.80 58.49 13.91
C CYS A 9 42.78 59.20 12.56
N GLU A 10 41.63 59.17 11.85
CA GLU A 10 41.32 59.86 10.57
C GLU A 10 42.29 59.49 9.39
N LYS A 11 43.12 58.46 9.55
CA LYS A 11 44.01 57.98 8.46
C LYS A 11 43.21 57.35 7.36
N SER A 12 43.54 57.72 6.12
CA SER A 12 42.88 57.20 4.92
C SER A 12 43.66 56.03 4.35
N PHE A 13 42.90 55.06 3.80
CA PHE A 13 43.43 53.85 3.20
C PHE A 13 42.79 53.60 1.80
N SER A 14 43.52 52.95 0.93
CA SER A 14 43.11 52.67 -0.43
C SER A 14 42.18 51.45 -0.53
N SER A 15 42.00 50.64 0.54
CA SER A 15 41.11 49.49 0.58
C SER A 15 40.58 49.22 1.97
N GLU A 16 39.48 48.53 2.07
CA GLU A 16 38.85 48.05 3.30
C GLU A 16 39.77 47.10 4.10
N GLU A 17 40.52 46.26 3.36
CA GLU A 17 41.48 45.33 3.95
C GLU A 17 42.62 46.07 4.68
N ALA A 18 43.15 47.16 4.04
CA ALA A 18 44.19 47.98 4.62
C ALA A 18 43.69 48.71 5.90
N LEU A 19 42.46 49.20 5.87
CA LEU A 19 41.80 49.76 7.05
C LEU A 19 41.61 48.70 8.16
N ASN A 20 41.17 47.52 7.78
CA ASN A 20 40.99 46.42 8.75
C ASN A 20 42.32 45.97 9.38
N MET A 21 43.40 45.87 8.62
CA MET A 21 44.73 45.59 9.15
C MET A 21 45.23 46.71 10.10
N HIS A 22 44.99 47.97 9.74
CA HIS A 22 45.30 49.11 10.61
C HIS A 22 44.46 49.01 11.94
N ASN A 23 43.18 48.79 11.85
CA ASN A 23 42.30 48.67 13.02
C ASN A 23 42.73 47.51 13.90
N LYS A 24 43.06 46.33 13.34
CA LYS A 24 43.55 45.19 14.08
C LYS A 24 44.84 45.50 14.88
N ALA A 25 45.73 46.30 14.29
CA ALA A 25 47.03 46.61 14.89
C ALA A 25 46.97 47.78 15.88
N LYS A 26 46.14 48.79 15.68
CA LYS A 26 46.12 50.06 16.44
C LYS A 26 44.81 50.29 17.21
N HIS A 27 43.71 49.73 16.74
CA HIS A 27 42.37 49.93 17.30
C HIS A 27 41.60 48.61 17.33
N PRO A 28 42.03 47.59 18.11
CA PRO A 28 41.46 46.27 18.09
C PRO A 28 39.94 46.25 18.39
N GLU A 29 39.44 47.27 19.06
CA GLU A 29 38.02 47.45 19.33
C GLU A 29 37.18 47.76 18.07
N LEU A 30 37.82 48.31 17.01
CA LEU A 30 37.18 48.58 15.70
C LEU A 30 37.41 47.45 14.71
N TYR A 31 38.20 46.44 15.05
CA TYR A 31 38.46 45.32 14.17
C TYR A 31 37.27 44.34 14.15
N LYS A 32 36.68 44.17 13.00
CA LYS A 32 35.65 43.14 12.74
C LYS A 32 36.31 41.97 12.02
N GLU A 33 36.35 40.82 12.67
CA GLU A 33 36.82 39.60 12.00
C GLU A 33 36.03 39.35 10.71
N PRO A 34 36.71 39.15 9.57
CA PRO A 34 36.03 38.84 8.33
C PRO A 34 35.27 37.52 8.50
N LYS A 35 33.96 37.53 8.37
CA LYS A 35 33.14 36.30 8.38
C LYS A 35 33.68 35.36 7.33
N ASN A 36 34.19 34.22 7.77
CA ASN A 36 34.80 33.19 6.91
C ASN A 36 33.80 32.69 5.87
N LYS A 37 33.76 33.33 4.72
CA LYS A 37 32.86 32.95 3.60
C LYS A 37 33.47 31.74 2.91
N LEU A 38 32.83 30.58 3.05
CA LEU A 38 33.19 29.35 2.31
C LEU A 38 33.50 29.66 0.84
N PRO A 39 34.62 29.21 0.30
CA PRO A 39 35.00 29.46 -1.09
C PRO A 39 33.94 28.94 -2.06
N ARG A 40 33.69 29.66 -3.17
CA ARG A 40 32.64 29.35 -4.14
C ARG A 40 32.64 27.89 -4.62
N LYS A 41 33.81 27.25 -4.76
CA LYS A 41 33.95 25.83 -5.12
C LYS A 41 33.36 24.90 -4.05
N GLN A 42 33.60 25.19 -2.75
CA GLN A 42 33.02 24.39 -1.66
C GLN A 42 31.50 24.56 -1.55
N LYS A 43 30.98 25.79 -1.76
CA LYS A 43 29.52 26.01 -1.79
C LYS A 43 28.84 25.21 -2.90
N LYS A 44 29.45 25.15 -4.10
CA LYS A 44 28.92 24.32 -5.20
C LYS A 44 28.94 22.83 -4.85
N LYS A 45 30.03 22.35 -4.24
CA LYS A 45 30.16 20.94 -3.84
C LYS A 45 29.12 20.55 -2.78
N ILE A 46 28.93 21.39 -1.75
CA ILE A 46 27.93 21.19 -0.70
C ILE A 46 26.51 21.21 -1.30
N ARG A 47 26.20 22.18 -2.15
CA ARG A 47 24.89 22.25 -2.85
C ARG A 47 24.60 21.00 -3.67
N ASN A 48 25.57 20.51 -4.44
CA ASN A 48 25.40 19.30 -5.24
C ASN A 48 25.21 18.05 -4.37
N TRP A 49 25.90 17.96 -3.22
CA TRP A 49 25.70 16.89 -2.22
C TRP A 49 24.31 16.92 -1.60
N ILE A 50 23.82 18.11 -1.28
CA ILE A 50 22.45 18.28 -0.75
C ILE A 50 21.41 17.82 -1.77
N ILE A 51 21.58 18.25 -3.05
CA ILE A 51 20.68 17.82 -4.15
C ILE A 51 20.71 16.30 -4.31
N PHE A 52 21.89 15.69 -4.27
CA PHE A 52 22.06 14.24 -4.38
C PHE A 52 21.34 13.48 -3.26
N ILE A 53 21.47 13.94 -2.01
CA ILE A 53 20.78 13.36 -0.84
C ILE A 53 19.25 13.49 -0.99
N ILE A 54 18.76 14.64 -1.45
CA ILE A 54 17.32 14.86 -1.69
C ILE A 54 16.81 13.89 -2.75
N ILE A 55 17.52 13.71 -3.86
CA ILE A 55 17.13 12.79 -4.92
C ILE A 55 17.07 11.34 -4.41
N ILE A 56 18.09 10.89 -3.68
CA ILE A 56 18.11 9.54 -3.07
C ILE A 56 16.97 9.39 -2.06
N GLY A 57 16.72 10.41 -1.24
CA GLY A 57 15.62 10.41 -0.28
C GLY A 57 14.24 10.29 -0.96
N LEU A 58 14.03 11.03 -2.05
CA LEU A 58 12.78 10.96 -2.83
C LEU A 58 12.62 9.61 -3.54
N LEU A 59 13.69 9.06 -4.12
CA LEU A 59 13.68 7.73 -4.73
C LEU A 59 13.40 6.64 -3.69
N GLY A 60 14.08 6.70 -2.54
CA GLY A 60 13.86 5.76 -1.43
C GLY A 60 12.44 5.85 -0.88
N TRP A 61 11.90 7.05 -0.71
CA TRP A 61 10.51 7.26 -0.28
C TRP A 61 9.51 6.79 -1.33
N GLY A 62 9.77 7.02 -2.62
CA GLY A 62 8.95 6.52 -3.73
C GLY A 62 8.91 4.99 -3.75
N ILE A 63 10.06 4.31 -3.64
CA ILE A 63 10.14 2.84 -3.57
C ILE A 63 9.44 2.32 -2.31
N PHE A 64 9.69 2.94 -1.15
CA PHE A 64 9.02 2.60 0.10
C PHE A 64 7.50 2.75 0.00
N SER A 65 7.02 3.83 -0.62
CA SER A 65 5.59 4.05 -0.87
C SER A 65 4.97 3.03 -1.83
N LEU A 66 5.73 2.54 -2.83
CA LEU A 66 5.27 1.49 -3.75
C LEU A 66 5.23 0.11 -3.08
N ILE A 67 6.21 -0.20 -2.22
CA ILE A 67 6.27 -1.49 -1.51
C ILE A 67 5.22 -1.53 -0.38
N ASN A 68 4.99 -0.41 0.30
CA ASN A 68 4.01 -0.28 1.38
C ASN A 68 2.66 0.28 0.90
N LYS A 69 2.39 0.28 -0.42
CA LYS A 69 1.01 0.37 -0.86
C LYS A 69 0.33 -0.89 -0.34
N GLU A 70 -0.30 -0.77 0.82
CA GLU A 70 -1.33 -1.72 1.20
C GLU A 70 -2.26 -1.84 0.00
N PRO A 71 -2.60 -3.07 -0.46
CA PRO A 71 -3.63 -3.21 -1.45
C PRO A 71 -4.80 -2.37 -0.95
N GLU A 72 -5.32 -1.47 -1.80
CA GLU A 72 -6.49 -0.65 -1.46
C GLU A 72 -7.45 -1.59 -0.75
N SER A 73 -7.54 -1.46 0.56
CA SER A 73 -8.60 -2.06 1.32
C SER A 73 -9.85 -1.49 0.68
N ASN A 74 -10.57 -2.33 -0.08
CA ASN A 74 -11.96 -2.09 -0.41
C ASN A 74 -12.56 -1.40 0.81
N PRO A 75 -13.43 -0.36 0.63
CA PRO A 75 -14.06 0.27 1.76
C PRO A 75 -14.58 -0.88 2.62
N GLU A 76 -13.90 -1.04 3.73
CA GLU A 76 -14.14 -2.11 4.66
C GLU A 76 -15.64 -2.12 4.90
N SER A 77 -16.34 -3.07 4.28
CA SER A 77 -17.66 -3.38 4.74
C SER A 77 -17.46 -3.53 6.25
N ASN A 78 -18.15 -2.74 7.07
CA ASN A 78 -18.09 -2.78 8.54
C ASN A 78 -18.62 -4.14 9.00
N PHE A 79 -17.96 -5.22 8.49
CA PHE A 79 -18.34 -6.57 8.73
C PHE A 79 -17.70 -7.02 10.06
N GLU A 80 -18.54 -7.24 11.04
CA GLU A 80 -18.15 -7.85 12.30
C GLU A 80 -18.23 -9.38 12.15
N VAL A 81 -17.08 -10.06 12.31
CA VAL A 81 -17.02 -11.51 12.35
C VAL A 81 -17.91 -12.01 13.50
N PRO A 82 -18.81 -12.98 13.27
CA PRO A 82 -19.66 -13.54 14.33
C PRO A 82 -18.84 -14.02 15.52
N LYS A 83 -19.23 -13.64 16.73
CA LYS A 83 -18.51 -14.00 17.98
C LYS A 83 -18.78 -15.43 18.46
N GLY A 84 -19.65 -16.17 17.78
CA GLY A 84 -20.08 -17.52 18.16
C GLY A 84 -19.95 -18.51 17.01
N GLN A 85 -20.33 -19.75 17.29
CA GLN A 85 -20.41 -20.81 16.29
C GLN A 85 -21.35 -20.38 15.16
N ILE A 86 -20.95 -20.65 13.92
CA ILE A 86 -21.79 -20.49 12.73
C ILE A 86 -22.13 -21.86 12.14
N HIS A 87 -23.35 -21.97 11.60
CA HIS A 87 -23.82 -23.10 10.83
C HIS A 87 -24.71 -22.56 9.71
N TRP A 88 -24.11 -22.31 8.53
CA TRP A 88 -24.74 -21.65 7.40
C TRP A 88 -24.68 -22.53 6.17
N HIS A 89 -25.67 -22.39 5.26
CA HIS A 89 -25.82 -23.17 4.05
C HIS A 89 -26.02 -22.26 2.82
N PRO A 90 -25.04 -21.42 2.47
CA PRO A 90 -25.12 -20.58 1.27
C PRO A 90 -25.10 -21.45 0.01
N HIS A 91 -25.85 -21.01 -0.98
CA HIS A 91 -25.91 -21.65 -2.30
C HIS A 91 -24.94 -20.93 -3.25
N LEU A 92 -24.07 -21.66 -3.95
CA LEU A 92 -23.14 -21.15 -4.94
C LEU A 92 -23.42 -21.74 -6.31
N THR A 93 -23.70 -20.88 -7.31
CA THR A 93 -23.78 -21.27 -8.71
C THR A 93 -22.59 -20.70 -9.48
N ILE A 94 -21.91 -21.53 -10.24
CA ILE A 94 -20.80 -21.13 -11.13
C ILE A 94 -21.22 -21.37 -12.55
N MET A 95 -21.18 -20.31 -13.38
CA MET A 95 -21.51 -20.38 -14.81
C MET A 95 -20.28 -20.06 -15.65
N ILE A 96 -19.91 -20.91 -16.60
CA ILE A 96 -18.81 -20.67 -17.53
C ILE A 96 -19.36 -20.82 -18.96
N ASN A 97 -19.24 -19.78 -19.76
CA ASN A 97 -19.79 -19.75 -21.14
C ASN A 97 -21.27 -20.13 -21.23
N GLY A 98 -22.07 -19.80 -20.21
CA GLY A 98 -23.49 -20.11 -20.14
C GLY A 98 -23.81 -21.51 -19.62
N GLU A 99 -22.83 -22.33 -19.31
CA GLU A 99 -22.99 -23.67 -18.74
C GLU A 99 -22.71 -23.67 -17.24
N GLU A 100 -23.59 -24.30 -16.46
CA GLU A 100 -23.41 -24.44 -15.03
C GLU A 100 -22.30 -25.45 -14.72
N GLN A 101 -21.39 -25.02 -13.85
CA GLN A 101 -20.28 -25.85 -13.41
C GLN A 101 -20.65 -26.62 -12.15
N PHE A 102 -20.33 -27.87 -12.16
CA PHE A 102 -20.62 -28.80 -11.10
C PHE A 102 -19.67 -28.61 -9.91
N ILE A 103 -20.22 -28.45 -8.72
CA ILE A 103 -19.45 -28.42 -7.46
C ILE A 103 -19.46 -29.83 -6.87
N PRO A 104 -18.31 -30.49 -6.74
CA PRO A 104 -18.24 -31.86 -6.23
C PRO A 104 -18.66 -31.96 -4.77
N ALA A 105 -19.20 -33.12 -4.39
CA ALA A 105 -19.34 -33.51 -3.00
C ALA A 105 -17.98 -33.72 -2.32
N ASN A 106 -17.99 -33.66 -1.00
CA ASN A 106 -16.84 -33.95 -0.15
C ASN A 106 -15.63 -32.99 -0.28
N ILE A 107 -15.81 -31.79 -0.82
CA ILE A 107 -14.80 -30.75 -0.73
C ILE A 107 -14.62 -30.42 0.75
N GLY A 108 -13.37 -30.38 1.24
CA GLY A 108 -13.04 -30.06 2.62
C GLY A 108 -13.33 -31.17 3.64
N LEU A 109 -13.85 -32.31 3.22
CA LEU A 109 -14.09 -33.48 4.05
C LEU A 109 -12.90 -34.49 3.87
N GLY A 110 -11.83 -34.24 4.57
CA GLY A 110 -10.66 -35.11 4.58
C GLY A 110 -10.34 -35.63 5.98
N ALA A 111 -9.09 -36.00 6.23
CA ALA A 111 -8.62 -36.40 7.56
C ALA A 111 -8.84 -35.30 8.61
N VAL A 112 -8.85 -34.05 8.18
CA VAL A 112 -9.24 -32.87 8.97
C VAL A 112 -10.43 -32.23 8.29
N HIS A 113 -11.55 -32.16 9.00
CA HIS A 113 -12.77 -31.51 8.53
C HIS A 113 -12.57 -30.00 8.49
N GLN A 114 -12.72 -29.44 7.29
CA GLN A 114 -12.57 -27.99 7.14
C GLN A 114 -13.84 -27.25 7.57
N PRO A 115 -13.73 -26.03 8.12
CA PRO A 115 -14.91 -25.26 8.56
C PRO A 115 -15.81 -24.79 7.41
N ILE A 116 -15.42 -25.04 6.18
CA ILE A 116 -16.19 -24.84 4.95
C ILE A 116 -16.02 -26.06 4.05
N HIS A 117 -17.12 -26.68 3.64
CA HIS A 117 -17.10 -27.95 2.92
C HIS A 117 -18.41 -28.19 2.15
N THR A 118 -18.49 -29.29 1.38
CA THR A 118 -19.70 -29.76 0.71
C THR A 118 -19.97 -31.21 1.07
N HIS A 119 -21.25 -31.57 1.28
CA HIS A 119 -21.67 -32.97 1.46
C HIS A 119 -22.13 -33.60 0.17
N ASP A 120 -22.94 -32.87 -0.60
CA ASP A 120 -23.57 -33.33 -1.81
C ASP A 120 -23.19 -32.45 -3.02
N THR A 121 -23.85 -32.72 -4.15
CA THR A 121 -23.64 -32.00 -5.41
C THR A 121 -24.77 -31.02 -5.71
N ASP A 122 -25.37 -30.50 -4.67
CA ASP A 122 -26.54 -29.62 -4.69
C ASP A 122 -26.16 -28.11 -4.71
N ASN A 123 -24.88 -27.81 -4.91
CA ASN A 123 -24.34 -26.45 -4.90
C ASN A 123 -24.48 -25.73 -3.52
N ILE A 124 -24.73 -26.47 -2.44
CA ILE A 124 -24.77 -25.94 -1.09
C ILE A 124 -23.39 -26.05 -0.46
N ILE A 125 -22.90 -24.94 0.05
CA ILE A 125 -21.68 -24.88 0.82
C ILE A 125 -22.08 -24.93 2.31
N HIS A 126 -21.53 -25.88 3.04
CA HIS A 126 -21.70 -25.96 4.50
C HIS A 126 -20.60 -25.18 5.19
N MET A 127 -20.98 -24.24 6.03
CA MET A 127 -20.07 -23.44 6.86
C MET A 127 -20.33 -23.78 8.34
N GLU A 128 -19.53 -24.69 8.87
CA GLU A 128 -19.61 -25.17 10.24
C GLU A 128 -18.34 -24.77 10.98
N ASN A 129 -18.37 -23.62 11.63
CA ASN A 129 -17.19 -23.06 12.26
C ASN A 129 -17.46 -22.63 13.70
N ASN A 130 -16.79 -23.31 14.64
CA ASN A 130 -16.91 -23.02 16.08
C ASN A 130 -16.19 -21.74 16.50
N ARG A 131 -15.23 -21.27 15.70
CA ARG A 131 -14.45 -20.06 15.92
C ARG A 131 -14.21 -19.38 14.59
N PRO A 132 -15.24 -18.72 14.03
CA PRO A 132 -15.11 -18.04 12.75
C PRO A 132 -14.02 -16.96 12.84
N ALA A 133 -13.18 -16.93 11.84
CA ALA A 133 -12.19 -15.89 11.61
C ALA A 133 -12.46 -15.25 10.26
N ARG A 134 -12.04 -14.01 10.03
CA ARG A 134 -12.30 -13.27 8.80
C ARG A 134 -11.88 -14.08 7.57
N GLU A 135 -10.74 -14.75 7.67
CA GLU A 135 -10.14 -15.52 6.56
C GLU A 135 -10.94 -16.79 6.24
N THR A 136 -11.71 -17.33 7.19
CA THR A 136 -12.44 -18.59 7.02
C THR A 136 -13.90 -18.42 6.64
N VAL A 137 -14.37 -17.16 6.54
CA VAL A 137 -15.77 -16.83 6.24
C VAL A 137 -15.93 -16.08 4.92
N VAL A 138 -14.87 -16.01 4.13
CA VAL A 138 -14.88 -15.38 2.80
C VAL A 138 -14.97 -16.44 1.69
N LEU A 139 -15.56 -16.06 0.55
CA LEU A 139 -15.76 -16.97 -0.59
C LEU A 139 -14.44 -17.54 -1.13
N GLY A 140 -13.38 -16.74 -1.14
CA GLY A 140 -12.05 -17.20 -1.54
C GLY A 140 -11.52 -18.37 -0.71
N TYR A 141 -11.92 -18.48 0.56
CA TYR A 141 -11.52 -19.61 1.41
C TYR A 141 -12.14 -20.93 0.94
N PHE A 142 -13.40 -20.93 0.48
CA PHE A 142 -14.00 -22.10 -0.13
C PHE A 142 -13.22 -22.60 -1.34
N PHE A 143 -12.88 -21.71 -2.26
CA PHE A 143 -12.09 -22.06 -3.45
C PHE A 143 -10.68 -22.55 -3.08
N LYS A 144 -10.07 -21.98 -2.04
CA LYS A 144 -8.78 -22.45 -1.52
C LYS A 144 -8.86 -23.88 -0.98
N VAL A 145 -9.92 -24.21 -0.22
CA VAL A 145 -10.19 -25.58 0.29
C VAL A 145 -10.45 -26.54 -0.87
N TRP A 146 -11.16 -26.10 -1.89
CA TRP A 146 -11.41 -26.88 -3.12
C TRP A 146 -10.16 -27.06 -3.98
N GLY A 147 -9.10 -26.29 -3.75
CA GLY A 147 -7.89 -26.29 -4.58
C GLY A 147 -8.11 -25.64 -5.97
N LYS A 148 -9.10 -24.75 -6.11
CA LYS A 148 -9.42 -24.04 -7.33
C LYS A 148 -9.08 -22.54 -7.21
N LYS A 149 -8.64 -21.97 -8.33
CA LYS A 149 -8.36 -20.53 -8.40
C LYS A 149 -9.65 -19.73 -8.46
N PHE A 150 -9.77 -18.71 -7.61
CA PHE A 150 -10.84 -17.72 -7.66
C PHE A 150 -10.35 -16.38 -7.13
N ASN A 151 -10.48 -15.34 -7.90
CA ASN A 151 -10.22 -13.95 -7.52
C ASN A 151 -10.93 -13.01 -8.52
N LYS A 152 -10.79 -11.70 -8.34
CA LYS A 152 -11.39 -10.66 -9.21
C LYS A 152 -11.04 -10.76 -10.70
N THR A 153 -10.02 -11.53 -11.05
CA THR A 153 -9.56 -11.65 -12.44
C THR A 153 -9.70 -13.06 -13.02
N CYS A 154 -9.89 -14.09 -12.20
CA CYS A 154 -9.96 -15.47 -12.68
C CYS A 154 -10.91 -16.32 -11.84
N ILE A 155 -11.60 -17.25 -12.51
CA ILE A 155 -12.26 -18.41 -11.92
C ILE A 155 -11.78 -19.66 -12.63
N PHE A 156 -11.24 -20.64 -11.88
CA PHE A 156 -10.54 -21.80 -12.42
C PHE A 156 -9.41 -21.36 -13.38
N ASP A 157 -9.44 -21.86 -14.63
CA ASP A 157 -8.49 -21.49 -15.68
C ASP A 157 -9.02 -20.36 -16.60
N TYR A 158 -10.19 -19.82 -16.30
CA TYR A 158 -10.83 -18.74 -17.07
C TYR A 158 -10.52 -17.39 -16.44
N CYS A 159 -9.86 -16.53 -17.19
CA CYS A 159 -9.42 -15.22 -16.69
C CYS A 159 -9.93 -14.08 -17.59
N THR A 160 -9.92 -12.87 -17.04
CA THR A 160 -10.47 -11.66 -17.69
C THR A 160 -9.64 -11.16 -18.89
N ASP A 161 -8.51 -11.77 -19.19
CA ASP A 161 -7.76 -11.56 -20.44
C ASP A 161 -8.48 -12.15 -21.68
N LYS A 162 -9.43 -13.10 -21.47
CA LYS A 162 -10.16 -13.79 -22.53
C LYS A 162 -11.68 -13.68 -22.42
N GLY A 163 -12.18 -13.05 -21.37
CA GLY A 163 -13.61 -12.95 -21.13
C GLY A 163 -13.96 -11.94 -20.05
N THR A 164 -15.18 -11.99 -19.56
CA THR A 164 -15.67 -11.11 -18.49
C THR A 164 -16.10 -11.94 -17.30
N LEU A 165 -15.47 -11.75 -16.14
CA LEU A 165 -15.89 -12.38 -14.89
C LEU A 165 -16.85 -11.44 -14.15
N LYS A 166 -18.03 -11.95 -13.78
CA LYS A 166 -19.02 -11.23 -12.97
C LYS A 166 -19.43 -12.07 -11.78
N MET A 167 -19.68 -11.41 -10.69
CA MET A 167 -20.22 -12.01 -9.47
C MET A 167 -21.55 -11.33 -9.13
N HIS A 168 -22.54 -12.10 -8.73
CA HIS A 168 -23.83 -11.59 -8.30
C HIS A 168 -24.20 -12.20 -6.95
N ILE A 169 -24.77 -11.40 -6.07
CA ILE A 169 -25.30 -11.81 -4.78
C ILE A 169 -26.76 -11.42 -4.75
N ASP A 170 -27.63 -12.42 -4.58
CA ASP A 170 -29.08 -12.25 -4.61
C ASP A 170 -29.56 -11.44 -5.85
N GLY A 171 -28.93 -11.74 -7.02
CA GLY A 171 -29.23 -11.10 -8.30
C GLY A 171 -28.62 -9.72 -8.51
N LYS A 172 -27.88 -9.17 -7.57
CA LYS A 172 -27.17 -7.89 -7.69
C LYS A 172 -25.68 -8.10 -7.95
N GLU A 173 -25.10 -7.32 -8.87
CA GLU A 173 -23.64 -7.39 -9.12
C GLU A 173 -22.85 -7.01 -7.89
N ASN A 174 -21.81 -7.79 -7.58
CA ASN A 174 -20.92 -7.60 -6.45
C ASN A 174 -19.45 -7.65 -6.94
N PHE A 175 -18.57 -6.85 -6.35
CA PHE A 175 -17.20 -6.67 -6.79
C PHE A 175 -16.17 -7.15 -5.77
N GLU A 176 -16.59 -7.83 -4.69
CA GLU A 176 -15.71 -8.30 -3.63
C GLU A 176 -15.01 -9.62 -3.98
N PHE A 177 -15.59 -10.43 -4.87
CA PHE A 177 -15.06 -11.71 -5.36
C PHE A 177 -14.54 -12.62 -4.23
N GLU A 178 -13.24 -12.91 -4.21
CA GLU A 178 -12.59 -13.75 -3.20
C GLU A 178 -12.72 -13.19 -1.78
N ASN A 179 -12.90 -11.89 -1.64
CA ASN A 179 -13.03 -11.20 -0.35
C ASN A 179 -14.50 -11.12 0.11
N TYR A 180 -15.44 -11.56 -0.72
CA TYR A 180 -16.85 -11.53 -0.37
C TYR A 180 -17.09 -12.33 0.90
N PHE A 181 -17.68 -11.67 1.88
CA PHE A 181 -18.08 -12.31 3.13
C PHE A 181 -19.39 -13.10 2.93
N ILE A 182 -19.36 -14.37 3.23
CA ILE A 182 -20.51 -15.26 3.11
C ILE A 182 -21.42 -15.11 4.33
N TYR A 183 -22.70 -14.82 4.08
CA TYR A 183 -23.75 -14.74 5.09
C TYR A 183 -24.64 -15.97 5.08
N ALA A 184 -25.43 -16.14 6.13
CA ALA A 184 -26.27 -17.32 6.37
C ALA A 184 -27.27 -17.65 5.24
N SER A 185 -27.68 -16.68 4.42
CA SER A 185 -28.74 -16.84 3.43
C SER A 185 -28.39 -16.13 2.11
N VAL A 186 -27.28 -16.49 1.49
CA VAL A 186 -26.83 -15.84 0.27
C VAL A 186 -26.77 -16.82 -0.88
N CYS A 187 -27.34 -16.43 -2.03
CA CYS A 187 -27.12 -17.10 -3.30
C CYS A 187 -26.05 -16.34 -4.08
N ALA A 188 -24.83 -16.87 -4.14
CA ALA A 188 -23.73 -16.34 -4.93
C ALA A 188 -23.74 -16.97 -6.33
N LYS A 189 -23.71 -16.13 -7.38
CA LYS A 189 -23.61 -16.57 -8.77
C LYS A 189 -22.40 -15.93 -9.43
N CYS A 190 -21.43 -16.74 -9.85
CA CYS A 190 -20.27 -16.31 -10.61
C CYS A 190 -20.47 -16.69 -12.08
N CYS A 191 -20.42 -15.70 -12.99
CA CYS A 191 -20.57 -15.88 -14.44
C CYS A 191 -19.28 -15.44 -15.14
N ASN A 192 -18.84 -16.24 -16.09
CA ASN A 192 -17.75 -15.87 -17.04
C ASN A 192 -18.35 -15.71 -18.43
#